data_cef9483ff76c59592b14b25c9128c0e7
#
_entry.id   cef9483ff76c59592b14b25c9128c0e7
#
_cell.length_a   1.000
_cell.length_b   1.000
_cell.length_c   1.000
_cell.angle_alpha   90.00
_cell.angle_beta   90.00
_cell.angle_gamma   90.00
#
_symmetry.space_group_name_H-M   'P 1'
#
loop_
_entity.id
_entity.type
_entity.pdbx_description
1 polymer ?
#
loop_
_entity_poly.entity_id
_entity_poly.type
_entity_poly.pdbx_seq_one_letter_code
_entity_poly.pdbx_strand_id
1 'polypeptide(L)'
;MLIRKTLPEDVDTILNIFDTARHFMHATGNPTQWNANYPALEPDIQNGNSYVCVENDKVVATFTLIIGAEPNYQLIENGSWRSETPYGTVHRLASNGTTKGIARACFDFCKTQISHLRVDTHKDNQPMQACFKQNGFEECGIIYVSDGTPRIAYEFIRISE
;
A
#
# COMPACT_ATOMS: atom_id res chain seq x y z
N MET A 1 2.04 10.81 -15.30
CA MET A 1 1.01 10.20 -14.42
C MET A 1 0.61 11.20 -13.35
N LEU A 2 -0.67 11.39 -13.17
CA LEU A 2 -1.21 12.27 -12.14
C LEU A 2 -1.70 11.44 -10.95
N ILE A 3 -1.35 11.85 -9.73
CA ILE A 3 -1.88 11.26 -8.50
C ILE A 3 -2.71 12.33 -7.80
N ARG A 4 -3.95 12.00 -7.49
CA ARG A 4 -4.89 12.89 -6.82
C ARG A 4 -5.75 12.13 -5.82
N LYS A 5 -6.43 12.87 -4.95
CA LYS A 5 -7.38 12.23 -4.03
C LYS A 5 -8.56 11.62 -4.79
N THR A 6 -9.06 10.52 -4.25
CA THR A 6 -10.21 9.81 -4.79
C THR A 6 -11.48 10.66 -4.65
N LEU A 7 -12.26 10.69 -5.72
CA LEU A 7 -13.57 11.34 -5.76
C LEU A 7 -14.68 10.27 -5.73
N PRO A 8 -15.91 10.62 -5.31
CA PRO A 8 -17.01 9.64 -5.31
C PRO A 8 -17.23 8.96 -6.64
N GLU A 9 -17.06 9.66 -7.76
CA GLU A 9 -17.20 9.09 -9.09
C GLU A 9 -16.13 8.07 -9.47
N ASP A 10 -15.05 7.97 -8.72
CA ASP A 10 -13.98 6.99 -8.97
C ASP A 10 -14.27 5.61 -8.36
N VAL A 11 -15.28 5.50 -7.50
CA VAL A 11 -15.50 4.29 -6.67
C VAL A 11 -15.69 3.04 -7.53
N ASP A 12 -16.54 3.10 -8.54
CA ASP A 12 -16.80 1.93 -9.38
C ASP A 12 -15.55 1.46 -10.11
N THR A 13 -14.74 2.39 -10.60
CA THR A 13 -13.47 2.07 -11.25
C THR A 13 -12.50 1.43 -10.25
N ILE A 14 -12.41 1.96 -9.03
CA ILE A 14 -11.55 1.41 -7.99
C ILE A 14 -11.98 -0.02 -7.65
N LEU A 15 -13.28 -0.28 -7.51
CA LEU A 15 -13.76 -1.63 -7.20
C LEU A 15 -13.43 -2.62 -8.32
N ASN A 16 -13.48 -2.18 -9.57
CA ASN A 16 -13.04 -3.00 -10.70
C ASN A 16 -11.53 -3.26 -10.66
N ILE A 17 -10.73 -2.26 -10.26
CA ILE A 17 -9.29 -2.44 -10.08
C ILE A 17 -9.01 -3.47 -8.97
N PHE A 18 -9.74 -3.40 -7.86
CA PHE A 18 -9.63 -4.39 -6.79
C PHE A 18 -9.94 -5.80 -7.28
N ASP A 19 -10.98 -5.97 -8.07
CA ASP A 19 -11.34 -7.27 -8.63
C ASP A 19 -10.24 -7.81 -9.56
N THR A 20 -9.71 -6.95 -10.44
CA THR A 20 -8.61 -7.31 -11.32
C THR A 20 -7.37 -7.75 -10.53
N ALA A 21 -7.03 -7.02 -9.48
CA ALA A 21 -5.90 -7.34 -8.62
C ALA A 21 -6.10 -8.68 -7.90
N ARG A 22 -7.32 -8.94 -7.39
CA ARG A 22 -7.63 -10.22 -6.75
C ARG A 22 -7.48 -11.40 -7.71
N HIS A 23 -8.00 -11.26 -8.93
CA HIS A 23 -7.83 -12.31 -9.94
C HIS A 23 -6.38 -12.58 -10.26
N PHE A 24 -5.57 -11.54 -10.38
CA PHE A 24 -4.14 -11.67 -10.61
C PHE A 24 -3.45 -12.38 -9.45
N MET A 25 -3.78 -12.04 -8.21
CA MET A 25 -3.22 -12.70 -7.03
C MET A 25 -3.58 -14.18 -6.98
N HIS A 26 -4.83 -14.54 -7.27
CA HIS A 26 -5.24 -15.94 -7.36
C HIS A 26 -4.44 -16.70 -8.43
N ALA A 27 -4.27 -16.10 -9.60
CA ALA A 27 -3.56 -16.72 -10.70
C ALA A 27 -2.07 -16.91 -10.41
N THR A 28 -1.49 -16.09 -9.53
CA THR A 28 -0.05 -16.14 -9.19
C THR A 28 0.24 -16.81 -7.85
N GLY A 29 -0.74 -17.50 -7.25
CA GLY A 29 -0.54 -18.29 -6.03
C GLY A 29 -0.64 -17.51 -4.72
N ASN A 30 -1.30 -16.36 -4.73
CA ASN A 30 -1.46 -15.52 -3.53
C ASN A 30 -2.94 -15.18 -3.28
N PRO A 31 -3.84 -16.20 -3.12
CA PRO A 31 -5.28 -15.96 -3.16
C PRO A 31 -5.91 -15.39 -1.90
N THR A 32 -5.25 -15.51 -0.74
CA THR A 32 -5.88 -15.25 0.55
C THR A 32 -5.49 -13.91 1.18
N GLN A 33 -4.65 -13.15 0.50
CA GLN A 33 -3.95 -12.04 1.14
C GLN A 33 -4.69 -10.73 1.06
N TRP A 34 -5.68 -10.61 0.20
CA TRP A 34 -6.15 -9.30 -0.18
C TRP A 34 -7.65 -9.14 0.00
N ASN A 35 -8.04 -8.33 0.97
CA ASN A 35 -9.44 -8.10 1.36
C ASN A 35 -9.91 -6.69 1.02
N ALA A 36 -9.31 -6.04 0.01
CA ALA A 36 -9.76 -4.72 -0.41
C ALA A 36 -11.19 -4.81 -0.96
N ASN A 37 -12.07 -4.02 -0.40
CA ASN A 37 -13.49 -3.99 -0.73
C ASN A 37 -14.08 -2.63 -0.39
N TYR A 38 -15.36 -2.42 -0.69
CA TYR A 38 -16.01 -1.15 -0.45
C TYR A 38 -16.04 -0.76 1.04
N PRO A 39 -16.35 -1.66 1.99
CA PRO A 39 -16.30 -1.31 3.41
C PRO A 39 -14.92 -0.82 3.89
N ALA A 40 -13.84 -1.28 3.27
CA ALA A 40 -12.50 -0.77 3.60
C ALA A 40 -12.22 0.56 2.90
N LEU A 41 -12.70 0.73 1.68
CA LEU A 41 -12.47 1.91 0.86
C LEU A 41 -13.21 3.15 1.38
N GLU A 42 -14.44 2.99 1.83
CA GLU A 42 -15.28 4.11 2.22
C GLU A 42 -14.65 4.99 3.31
N PRO A 43 -14.16 4.44 4.43
CA PRO A 43 -13.48 5.26 5.44
C PRO A 43 -12.22 5.95 4.88
N ASP A 44 -11.49 5.29 4.01
CA ASP A 44 -10.30 5.89 3.40
C ASP A 44 -10.66 7.14 2.59
N ILE A 45 -11.74 7.09 1.84
CA ILE A 45 -12.22 8.24 1.06
C ILE A 45 -12.69 9.35 1.99
N GLN A 46 -13.50 9.02 2.98
CA GLN A 46 -14.06 9.99 3.92
C GLN A 46 -12.97 10.73 4.70
N ASN A 47 -11.90 10.02 5.05
CA ASN A 47 -10.79 10.60 5.80
C ASN A 47 -9.75 11.30 4.90
N GLY A 48 -9.97 11.32 3.58
CA GLY A 48 -9.04 11.94 2.64
C GLY A 48 -7.73 11.18 2.45
N ASN A 49 -7.73 9.85 2.70
CA ASN A 49 -6.55 9.00 2.65
C ASN A 49 -6.48 8.16 1.38
N SER A 50 -7.54 8.14 0.57
CA SER A 50 -7.57 7.38 -0.68
C SER A 50 -7.11 8.23 -1.85
N TYR A 51 -6.25 7.64 -2.68
CA TYR A 51 -5.68 8.29 -3.87
C TYR A 51 -5.88 7.43 -5.09
N VAL A 52 -5.94 8.07 -6.24
CA VAL A 52 -5.96 7.39 -7.54
C VAL A 52 -4.78 7.87 -8.40
N CYS A 53 -4.31 6.96 -9.24
CA CYS A 53 -3.31 7.25 -10.25
C CYS A 53 -4.02 7.35 -11.60
N VAL A 54 -3.80 8.46 -12.30
CA VAL A 54 -4.49 8.77 -13.56
C VAL A 54 -3.47 8.84 -14.69
N GLU A 55 -3.72 8.08 -15.74
CA GLU A 55 -2.90 8.06 -16.95
C GLU A 55 -3.82 8.22 -18.15
N ASN A 56 -3.52 9.18 -19.03
CA ASN A 56 -4.35 9.47 -20.22
C ASN A 56 -5.84 9.66 -19.85
N ASP A 57 -6.09 10.44 -18.79
CA ASP A 57 -7.43 10.75 -18.28
C ASP A 57 -8.20 9.55 -17.73
N LYS A 58 -7.52 8.42 -17.49
CA LYS A 58 -8.15 7.21 -16.93
C LYS A 58 -7.52 6.86 -15.59
N VAL A 59 -8.36 6.49 -14.62
CA VAL A 59 -7.90 5.93 -13.38
C VAL A 59 -7.38 4.50 -13.62
N VAL A 60 -6.09 4.29 -13.39
CA VAL A 60 -5.42 3.01 -13.66
C VAL A 60 -4.95 2.31 -12.39
N ALA A 61 -4.94 3.00 -11.25
CA ALA A 61 -4.48 2.44 -10.00
C ALA A 61 -5.03 3.25 -8.82
N THR A 62 -4.91 2.67 -7.63
CA THR A 62 -5.33 3.30 -6.37
C THR A 62 -4.43 2.85 -5.24
N PHE A 63 -4.35 3.67 -4.20
CA PHE A 63 -3.70 3.31 -2.95
C PHE A 63 -4.27 4.17 -1.82
N THR A 64 -4.00 3.74 -0.59
CA THR A 64 -4.34 4.48 0.62
C THR A 64 -3.06 4.87 1.34
N LEU A 65 -2.96 6.14 1.76
CA LEU A 65 -1.88 6.63 2.63
C LEU A 65 -2.51 7.16 3.91
N ILE A 66 -2.20 6.52 5.03
CA ILE A 66 -2.68 6.92 6.36
C ILE A 66 -1.48 7.42 7.16
N ILE A 67 -1.50 8.70 7.53
CA ILE A 67 -0.47 9.28 8.38
C ILE A 67 -0.94 9.15 9.84
N GLY A 68 -0.15 8.46 10.65
CA GLY A 68 -0.46 8.19 12.04
C GLY A 68 -0.19 6.74 12.43
N ALA A 69 -0.39 6.43 13.70
CA ALA A 69 -0.11 5.10 14.23
C ALA A 69 -1.04 4.05 13.64
N GLU A 70 -0.46 2.95 13.19
CA GLU A 70 -1.18 1.79 12.68
C GLU A 70 -1.25 0.74 13.79
N PRO A 71 -2.47 0.31 14.22
CA PRO A 71 -2.60 -0.65 15.32
C PRO A 71 -1.82 -1.94 15.12
N ASN A 72 -1.76 -2.46 13.90
CA ASN A 72 -1.05 -3.70 13.59
C ASN A 72 0.47 -3.56 13.70
N TYR A 73 0.99 -2.34 13.78
CA TYR A 73 2.44 -2.08 13.83
C TYR A 73 2.95 -1.82 15.25
N GLN A 74 2.10 -1.91 16.24
CA GLN A 74 2.50 -1.71 17.64
C GLN A 74 3.38 -2.84 18.14
N LEU A 75 3.15 -4.08 17.67
CA LEU A 75 3.94 -5.24 18.01
C LEU A 75 4.67 -5.74 16.77
N ILE A 76 5.98 -5.89 16.88
CA ILE A 76 6.82 -6.47 15.81
C ILE A 76 7.73 -7.53 16.42
N GLU A 77 7.86 -8.67 15.73
CA GLU A 77 8.69 -9.80 16.16
C GLU A 77 9.80 -10.06 15.15
N ASN A 78 10.82 -10.79 15.59
CA ASN A 78 11.98 -11.17 14.76
C ASN A 78 12.70 -9.97 14.15
N GLY A 79 12.68 -8.86 14.84
CA GLY A 79 13.28 -7.61 14.41
C GLY A 79 12.69 -6.45 15.18
N SER A 80 12.85 -5.26 14.63
CA SER A 80 12.35 -4.03 15.25
C SER A 80 12.20 -2.92 14.22
N TRP A 81 11.26 -2.00 14.49
CA TRP A 81 11.21 -0.74 13.78
C TRP A 81 12.47 0.08 14.08
N ARG A 82 12.95 0.81 13.08
CA ARG A 82 14.22 1.57 13.21
C ARG A 82 14.02 2.97 13.72
N SER A 83 12.80 3.49 13.69
CA SER A 83 12.52 4.87 14.11
C SER A 83 11.15 4.94 14.76
N GLU A 84 11.06 5.79 15.79
CA GLU A 84 9.81 6.13 16.46
C GLU A 84 9.20 7.44 15.96
N THR A 85 9.75 8.02 14.89
CA THR A 85 9.20 9.25 14.31
C THR A 85 7.82 8.99 13.70
N PRO A 86 6.97 10.02 13.56
CA PRO A 86 5.68 9.87 12.87
C PRO A 86 5.85 9.29 11.49
N TYR A 87 4.94 8.38 11.11
CA TYR A 87 5.03 7.67 9.84
C TYR A 87 3.70 7.63 9.13
N GLY A 88 3.77 7.35 7.83
CA GLY A 88 2.61 7.02 7.02
C GLY A 88 2.64 5.55 6.64
N THR A 89 1.47 4.94 6.54
CA THR A 89 1.31 3.57 6.11
C THR A 89 0.62 3.54 4.76
N VAL A 90 1.20 2.80 3.80
CA VAL A 90 0.61 2.61 2.47
C VAL A 90 -0.13 1.29 2.45
N HIS A 91 -1.42 1.36 2.15
CA HIS A 91 -2.31 0.19 2.10
C HIS A 91 -2.99 0.09 0.75
N ARG A 92 -3.46 -1.10 0.42
CA ARG A 92 -4.38 -1.35 -0.69
C ARG A 92 -3.91 -0.78 -2.03
N LEU A 93 -2.60 -0.88 -2.27
CA LEU A 93 -2.04 -0.52 -3.57
C LEU A 93 -2.46 -1.55 -4.61
N ALA A 94 -3.16 -1.09 -5.62
CA ALA A 94 -3.69 -1.95 -6.67
C ALA A 94 -3.69 -1.23 -8.01
N SER A 95 -3.50 -1.99 -9.09
CA SER A 95 -3.50 -1.46 -10.45
C SER A 95 -4.31 -2.38 -11.36
N ASN A 96 -4.76 -1.85 -12.49
CA ASN A 96 -5.44 -2.65 -13.52
C ASN A 96 -4.46 -3.35 -14.47
N GLY A 97 -3.16 -3.20 -14.26
CA GLY A 97 -2.13 -3.87 -15.06
C GLY A 97 -1.82 -3.23 -16.41
N THR A 98 -2.44 -2.11 -16.74
CA THR A 98 -2.27 -1.48 -18.06
C THR A 98 -1.11 -0.49 -18.11
N THR A 99 -0.63 -0.02 -16.97
CA THR A 99 0.43 1.00 -16.88
C THR A 99 1.56 0.49 -16.01
N LYS A 100 2.79 0.64 -16.49
CA LYS A 100 3.98 0.27 -15.73
C LYS A 100 4.40 1.40 -14.79
N GLY A 101 5.16 1.05 -13.74
CA GLY A 101 5.72 2.04 -12.83
C GLY A 101 4.76 2.58 -11.79
N ILE A 102 3.63 1.94 -11.58
CA ILE A 102 2.61 2.38 -10.62
C ILE A 102 3.16 2.40 -9.19
N ALA A 103 3.79 1.32 -8.76
CA ALA A 103 4.29 1.23 -7.37
C ALA A 103 5.35 2.30 -7.11
N ARG A 104 6.26 2.52 -8.04
CA ARG A 104 7.26 3.57 -7.91
C ARG A 104 6.63 4.95 -7.82
N ALA A 105 5.66 5.24 -8.68
CA ALA A 105 4.95 6.52 -8.65
C ALA A 105 4.22 6.72 -7.32
N CYS A 106 3.57 5.67 -6.82
CA CYS A 106 2.90 5.68 -5.53
C CYS A 106 3.89 6.01 -4.40
N PHE A 107 4.99 5.26 -4.31
CA PHE A 107 5.94 5.47 -3.22
C PHE A 107 6.67 6.82 -3.33
N ASP A 108 7.01 7.26 -4.53
CA ASP A 108 7.61 8.59 -4.73
C ASP A 108 6.65 9.69 -4.26
N PHE A 109 5.37 9.57 -4.58
CA PHE A 109 4.36 10.50 -4.07
C PHE A 109 4.29 10.48 -2.54
N CYS A 110 4.19 9.29 -1.93
CA CYS A 110 4.10 9.16 -0.49
C CYS A 110 5.31 9.75 0.22
N LYS A 111 6.50 9.61 -0.38
CA LYS A 111 7.73 10.19 0.15
C LYS A 111 7.72 11.73 0.13
N THR A 112 6.89 12.35 -0.70
CA THR A 112 6.71 13.81 -0.65
C THR A 112 5.80 14.25 0.48
N GLN A 113 4.99 13.34 1.02
CA GLN A 113 4.01 13.67 2.06
C GLN A 113 4.57 13.51 3.46
N ILE A 114 5.47 12.54 3.65
CA ILE A 114 6.07 12.28 4.95
C ILE A 114 7.41 11.57 4.74
N SER A 115 8.36 11.80 5.65
CA SER A 115 9.73 11.27 5.52
C SER A 115 9.88 9.83 6.01
N HIS A 116 8.88 9.28 6.70
CA HIS A 116 8.93 7.94 7.28
C HIS A 116 7.69 7.16 6.83
N LEU A 117 7.91 6.05 6.13
CA LEU A 117 6.83 5.20 5.63
C LEU A 117 7.01 3.78 6.14
N ARG A 118 5.90 3.11 6.42
CA ARG A 118 5.87 1.69 6.78
C ARG A 118 4.91 0.95 5.86
N VAL A 119 5.27 -0.27 5.50
CA VAL A 119 4.45 -1.14 4.65
C VAL A 119 4.61 -2.57 5.12
N ASP A 120 3.69 -3.43 4.69
CA ASP A 120 3.78 -4.86 4.95
C ASP A 120 3.23 -5.64 3.77
N THR A 121 3.64 -6.90 3.67
CA THR A 121 3.09 -7.82 2.68
C THR A 121 3.24 -9.26 3.16
N HIS A 122 2.47 -10.16 2.56
CA HIS A 122 2.56 -11.58 2.85
C HIS A 122 3.84 -12.19 2.26
N LYS A 123 4.36 -13.21 2.95
CA LYS A 123 5.58 -13.92 2.52
C LYS A 123 5.48 -14.50 1.11
N ASP A 124 4.27 -14.84 0.66
CA ASP A 124 4.04 -15.41 -0.67
C ASP A 124 3.98 -14.35 -1.77
N ASN A 125 3.88 -13.07 -1.40
CA ASN A 125 3.84 -11.98 -2.37
C ASN A 125 5.26 -11.50 -2.70
N GLN A 126 6.01 -12.33 -3.40
CA GLN A 126 7.40 -12.02 -3.75
C GLN A 126 7.55 -10.79 -4.64
N PRO A 127 6.66 -10.55 -5.63
CA PRO A 127 6.75 -9.32 -6.41
C PRO A 127 6.66 -8.06 -5.56
N MET A 128 5.79 -8.01 -4.56
CA MET A 128 5.68 -6.85 -3.69
C MET A 128 6.89 -6.69 -2.78
N GLN A 129 7.45 -7.79 -2.29
CA GLN A 129 8.70 -7.75 -1.50
C GLN A 129 9.83 -7.14 -2.31
N ALA A 130 10.00 -7.58 -3.55
CA ALA A 130 11.01 -7.02 -4.46
C ALA A 130 10.73 -5.55 -4.74
N CYS A 131 9.48 -5.18 -4.93
CA CYS A 131 9.06 -3.81 -5.18
C CYS A 131 9.42 -2.90 -3.99
N PHE A 132 9.17 -3.33 -2.76
CA PHE A 132 9.56 -2.57 -1.58
C PHE A 132 11.06 -2.31 -1.55
N LYS A 133 11.86 -3.35 -1.75
CA LYS A 133 13.33 -3.24 -1.76
C LYS A 133 13.82 -2.30 -2.86
N GLN A 134 13.25 -2.39 -4.05
CA GLN A 134 13.60 -1.52 -5.17
C GLN A 134 13.27 -0.05 -4.92
N ASN A 135 12.32 0.21 -4.03
CA ASN A 135 11.90 1.57 -3.67
C ASN A 135 12.50 2.08 -2.36
N GLY A 136 13.53 1.40 -1.86
CA GLY A 136 14.30 1.88 -0.71
C GLY A 136 13.77 1.46 0.65
N PHE A 137 12.80 0.56 0.70
CA PHE A 137 12.31 0.01 1.95
C PHE A 137 13.22 -1.12 2.42
N GLU A 138 13.39 -1.23 3.72
CA GLU A 138 14.21 -2.28 4.35
C GLU A 138 13.32 -3.15 5.25
N GLU A 139 13.57 -4.45 5.23
CA GLU A 139 12.85 -5.41 6.05
C GLU A 139 13.16 -5.18 7.53
N CYS A 140 12.10 -5.15 8.36
CA CYS A 140 12.23 -4.85 9.79
C CYS A 140 11.87 -6.02 10.69
N GLY A 141 10.95 -6.89 10.27
CA GLY A 141 10.50 -8.00 11.10
C GLY A 141 9.13 -8.50 10.66
N ILE A 142 8.42 -9.11 11.59
CA ILE A 142 7.11 -9.72 11.37
C ILE A 142 6.06 -9.00 12.19
N ILE A 143 4.98 -8.59 11.55
CA ILE A 143 3.79 -8.09 12.24
C ILE A 143 2.62 -9.05 12.01
N TYR A 144 1.55 -8.89 12.75
CA TYR A 144 0.34 -9.70 12.62
C TYR A 144 -0.84 -8.79 12.33
N VAL A 145 -1.63 -9.14 11.30
CA VAL A 145 -2.84 -8.40 10.98
C VAL A 145 -4.02 -8.91 11.82
N SER A 146 -5.18 -8.27 11.69
CA SER A 146 -6.31 -8.48 12.59
C SER A 146 -6.82 -9.94 12.67
N ASP A 147 -6.62 -10.74 11.62
CA ASP A 147 -7.00 -12.15 11.62
C ASP A 147 -5.92 -13.06 12.23
N GLY A 148 -4.84 -12.50 12.77
CA GLY A 148 -3.74 -13.24 13.38
C GLY A 148 -2.70 -13.78 12.40
N THR A 149 -2.83 -13.53 11.11
CA THR A 149 -1.85 -14.00 10.12
C THR A 149 -0.65 -13.07 10.04
N PRO A 150 0.56 -13.63 9.80
CA PRO A 150 1.78 -12.85 9.76
C PRO A 150 1.97 -12.10 8.45
N ARG A 151 2.69 -10.99 8.54
CA ARG A 151 3.15 -10.19 7.38
C ARG A 151 4.59 -9.78 7.61
N ILE A 152 5.33 -9.63 6.52
CA ILE A 152 6.69 -9.09 6.58
C ILE A 152 6.58 -7.57 6.54
N ALA A 153 7.19 -6.92 7.52
CA ALA A 153 7.15 -5.46 7.69
C ALA A 153 8.40 -4.81 7.13
N TYR A 154 8.21 -3.68 6.47
CA TYR A 154 9.27 -2.90 5.84
C TYR A 154 9.15 -1.44 6.21
N GLU A 155 10.26 -0.72 6.15
CA GLU A 155 10.31 0.68 6.54
C GLU A 155 11.19 1.47 5.59
N PHE A 156 10.74 2.67 5.24
CA PHE A 156 11.54 3.66 4.53
C PHE A 156 11.70 4.89 5.43
N ILE A 157 12.92 5.34 5.60
CA ILE A 157 13.23 6.55 6.37
C ILE A 157 14.09 7.43 5.49
N ARG A 158 13.62 8.65 5.24
CA ARG A 158 14.43 9.64 4.54
C ARG A 158 15.45 10.19 5.51
N ILE A 159 16.71 10.07 5.14
CA ILE A 159 17.80 10.66 5.91
C ILE A 159 17.90 12.12 5.48
N SER A 160 17.69 13.03 6.44
CA SER A 160 17.91 14.46 6.18
C SER A 160 19.42 14.74 6.25
N GLU A 161 19.89 15.47 5.25
CA GLU A 161 21.27 15.94 5.20
C GLU A 161 21.47 17.20 6.01
#